data_c46716dba7e2aa9deccefb9fb1a48f26
#
_entry.id   c46716dba7e2aa9deccefb9fb1a48f26
#
_cell.length_a   1.000
_cell.length_b   1.000
_cell.length_c   1.000
_cell.angle_alpha   90.00
_cell.angle_beta   90.00
_cell.angle_gamma   90.00
#
_symmetry.space_group_name_H-M   'P 1'
#
loop_
_entity.id
_entity.type
_entity.pdbx_description
1 polymer ?
#
loop_
_entity_poly.entity_id
_entity_poly.type
_entity_poly.pdbx_seq_one_letter_code
_entity_poly.pdbx_strand_id
1 'polypeptide(L)'
;VFTLPETLQRLGAYVFENCKGLHTITLPRNVVQVGTGAFSGCSDLTVWGWRNTPAPRAAAAAGAAFLSLGCVHNYVCQILRPTDTDPGSLTYTCAVCGDTYTEPYAEPQVLGSGSCGRGVNWTCYATGQLEITGAGRLPAYSSSAAPWAAYADTVSSVFIGQGVTGVTGYAFADMRRVTAFSVTGDDYTVAEGVLYSGDGTELICYPGGRVATDFTIPNGVTAVYAAAFLSAWQLQQVESASAVLIVTADGLLYGKNGRTLWMALPQFHQDTLVLRRAVLIAGGAFLLNHTLRTVYATAAVSVEPHGLGTAFSDGFVRRALTVYGLPGSVLETYCGTAIPFYPVNSGACGAETTWQYDLDTAALTISGSGPVADFAADVAPWALFGAEIRQVTVEDGVTALPESSFANCTGLTRVTLGSGIEKMDTNWFAHCPDLTELDRKSVV
;
A
#
# COMPACT_ATOMS: atom_id res chain seq x y z
N VAL A 1 35.47 3.39 18.06
CA VAL A 1 34.23 4.18 18.09
C VAL A 1 34.15 4.95 16.79
N PHE A 2 33.09 4.77 16.04
CA PHE A 2 32.85 5.52 14.81
C PHE A 2 31.85 6.63 15.10
N THR A 3 32.21 7.89 14.84
CA THR A 3 31.38 9.05 15.14
C THR A 3 30.85 9.63 13.82
N LEU A 4 29.54 9.73 13.70
CA LEU A 4 28.88 10.36 12.58
C LEU A 4 28.69 11.86 12.84
N PRO A 5 28.72 12.72 11.80
CA PRO A 5 28.50 14.16 11.98
C PRO A 5 27.06 14.43 12.45
N GLU A 6 26.90 15.39 13.37
CA GLU A 6 25.58 15.77 13.92
C GLU A 6 24.60 16.30 12.85
N THR A 7 25.12 16.77 11.72
CA THR A 7 24.32 17.24 10.58
C THR A 7 23.78 16.13 9.71
N LEU A 8 24.18 14.88 9.97
CA LEU A 8 23.76 13.74 9.16
C LEU A 8 22.26 13.48 9.32
N GLN A 9 21.54 13.43 8.23
CA GLN A 9 20.10 13.17 8.21
C GLN A 9 19.75 11.78 7.67
N ARG A 10 20.58 11.21 6.80
CA ARG A 10 20.28 9.93 6.14
C ARG A 10 21.50 9.03 6.05
N LEU A 11 21.32 7.76 6.37
CA LEU A 11 22.25 6.68 6.02
C LEU A 11 21.68 5.89 4.84
N GLY A 12 22.53 5.59 3.88
CA GLY A 12 22.16 4.75 2.72
C GLY A 12 21.92 3.29 3.11
N ALA A 13 21.33 2.54 2.18
CA ALA A 13 21.22 1.09 2.31
C ALA A 13 22.62 0.45 2.26
N TYR A 14 22.82 -0.59 3.09
CA TYR A 14 24.06 -1.40 3.14
C TYR A 14 25.35 -0.60 3.41
N VAL A 15 25.27 0.64 3.93
CA VAL A 15 26.42 1.55 4.07
C VAL A 15 27.52 1.00 4.96
N PHE A 16 27.19 0.17 5.94
CA PHE A 16 28.13 -0.54 6.83
C PHE A 16 27.96 -2.07 6.74
N GLU A 17 27.49 -2.59 5.62
CA GLU A 17 27.29 -4.02 5.44
C GLU A 17 28.59 -4.79 5.65
N ASN A 18 28.53 -5.89 6.42
CA ASN A 18 29.67 -6.76 6.75
C ASN A 18 30.88 -6.05 7.42
N CYS A 19 30.66 -4.88 8.03
CA CYS A 19 31.71 -4.21 8.81
C CYS A 19 31.92 -4.92 10.15
N LYS A 20 32.56 -6.08 10.15
CA LYS A 20 32.79 -6.94 11.34
C LYS A 20 33.63 -6.27 12.44
N GLY A 21 34.40 -5.25 12.13
CA GLY A 21 35.16 -4.45 13.11
C GLY A 21 34.39 -3.27 13.69
N LEU A 22 33.13 -3.08 13.29
CA LEU A 22 32.28 -2.02 13.81
C LEU A 22 31.49 -2.52 15.05
N HIS A 23 32.09 -2.32 16.23
CA HIS A 23 31.47 -2.75 17.51
C HIS A 23 30.55 -1.71 18.13
N THR A 24 30.74 -0.42 17.80
CA THR A 24 29.93 0.65 18.39
C THR A 24 29.74 1.77 17.39
N ILE A 25 28.50 2.23 17.23
CA ILE A 25 28.16 3.40 16.43
C ILE A 25 27.15 4.25 17.17
N THR A 26 27.31 5.59 17.08
CA THR A 26 26.32 6.55 17.60
C THR A 26 25.59 7.18 16.43
N LEU A 27 24.26 7.06 16.41
CA LEU A 27 23.40 7.72 15.44
C LEU A 27 22.94 9.07 16.00
N PRO A 28 23.26 10.19 15.33
CA PRO A 28 22.84 11.53 15.73
C PRO A 28 21.31 11.66 15.77
N ARG A 29 20.82 12.57 16.61
CA ARG A 29 19.36 12.82 16.76
C ARG A 29 18.69 13.33 15.49
N ASN A 30 19.46 13.89 14.57
CA ASN A 30 18.97 14.45 13.31
C ASN A 30 18.82 13.40 12.19
N VAL A 31 19.20 12.15 12.44
CA VAL A 31 19.02 11.05 11.47
C VAL A 31 17.53 10.71 11.39
N VAL A 32 16.94 10.96 10.23
CA VAL A 32 15.53 10.70 9.92
C VAL A 32 15.32 9.45 9.07
N GLN A 33 16.40 8.91 8.52
CA GLN A 33 16.33 7.68 7.70
C GLN A 33 17.61 6.85 7.83
N VAL A 34 17.42 5.54 8.04
CA VAL A 34 18.48 4.53 7.91
C VAL A 34 18.02 3.51 6.88
N GLY A 35 18.81 3.33 5.84
CA GLY A 35 18.49 2.43 4.73
C GLY A 35 18.52 0.96 5.13
N THR A 36 17.80 0.14 4.37
CA THR A 36 17.72 -1.31 4.58
C THR A 36 19.12 -1.94 4.61
N GLY A 37 19.34 -2.84 5.55
CA GLY A 37 20.62 -3.56 5.65
C GLY A 37 21.84 -2.69 5.99
N ALA A 38 21.63 -1.43 6.45
CA ALA A 38 22.74 -0.50 6.72
C ALA A 38 23.82 -1.08 7.63
N PHE A 39 23.48 -2.00 8.53
CA PHE A 39 24.40 -2.69 9.45
C PHE A 39 24.35 -4.21 9.31
N SER A 40 23.86 -4.74 8.18
CA SER A 40 23.75 -6.17 7.95
C SER A 40 25.14 -6.84 8.04
N GLY A 41 25.23 -7.95 8.78
CA GLY A 41 26.49 -8.69 8.95
C GLY A 41 27.52 -8.02 9.86
N CYS A 42 27.17 -6.97 10.59
CA CYS A 42 28.00 -6.44 11.68
C CYS A 42 27.82 -7.31 12.92
N SER A 43 28.76 -8.21 13.21
CA SER A 43 28.76 -9.00 14.44
C SER A 43 29.12 -8.10 15.65
N ASP A 44 28.46 -8.34 16.78
CA ASP A 44 28.73 -7.65 18.07
C ASP A 44 28.54 -6.12 18.04
N LEU A 45 27.67 -5.62 17.17
CA LEU A 45 27.39 -4.20 17.08
C LEU A 45 26.50 -3.72 18.24
N THR A 46 26.86 -2.60 18.82
CA THR A 46 26.02 -1.80 19.71
C THR A 46 25.72 -0.45 19.06
N VAL A 47 24.44 -0.15 18.88
CA VAL A 47 23.97 1.13 18.33
C VAL A 47 23.54 2.05 19.48
N TRP A 48 24.20 3.18 19.63
CA TRP A 48 23.78 4.25 20.50
C TRP A 48 22.93 5.24 19.71
N GLY A 49 21.87 5.75 20.32
CA GLY A 49 21.01 6.71 19.64
C GLY A 49 19.86 7.18 20.50
N TRP A 50 18.98 7.95 19.91
CA TRP A 50 17.84 8.54 20.59
C TRP A 50 16.60 7.69 20.35
N ARG A 51 15.78 7.54 21.38
CA ARG A 51 14.42 6.99 21.22
C ARG A 51 13.64 7.87 20.27
N ASN A 52 12.68 7.65 19.62
CA ASN A 52 12.00 8.53 18.66
C ASN A 52 12.86 8.92 17.44
N THR A 53 13.79 8.07 17.05
CA THR A 53 14.58 8.17 15.82
C THR A 53 14.65 6.78 15.17
N PRO A 54 15.14 6.64 13.93
CA PRO A 54 15.33 5.34 13.30
C PRO A 54 16.37 4.42 14.00
N ALA A 55 17.11 4.91 15.01
CA ALA A 55 18.20 4.16 15.65
C ALA A 55 17.77 2.83 16.31
N PRO A 56 16.67 2.78 17.11
CA PRO A 56 16.23 1.53 17.75
C PRO A 56 15.90 0.43 16.71
N ARG A 57 15.26 0.84 15.63
CA ARG A 57 14.87 -0.07 14.55
C ARG A 57 16.07 -0.56 13.76
N ALA A 58 16.99 0.35 13.43
CA ALA A 58 18.22 -0.01 12.71
C ALA A 58 19.05 -1.03 13.50
N ALA A 59 19.10 -0.87 14.83
CA ALA A 59 19.71 -1.86 15.73
C ALA A 59 18.98 -3.19 15.69
N ALA A 60 17.66 -3.19 15.83
CA ALA A 60 16.85 -4.42 15.81
C ALA A 60 16.97 -5.16 14.47
N ALA A 61 16.93 -4.44 13.34
CA ALA A 61 17.09 -5.03 11.99
C ALA A 61 18.49 -5.66 11.76
N ALA A 62 19.49 -5.19 12.47
CA ALA A 62 20.85 -5.73 12.43
C ALA A 62 21.10 -6.84 13.48
N GLY A 63 20.12 -7.15 14.35
CA GLY A 63 20.34 -8.02 15.52
C GLY A 63 21.30 -7.40 16.56
N ALA A 64 21.49 -6.08 16.53
CA ALA A 64 22.42 -5.35 17.38
C ALA A 64 21.75 -4.86 18.68
N ALA A 65 22.56 -4.70 19.73
CA ALA A 65 22.09 -4.07 20.96
C ALA A 65 21.79 -2.57 20.72
N PHE A 66 20.69 -2.07 21.27
CA PHE A 66 20.40 -0.64 21.27
C PHE A 66 20.57 -0.04 22.67
N LEU A 67 21.36 1.04 22.76
CA LEU A 67 21.54 1.81 24.00
C LEU A 67 21.06 3.26 23.77
N SER A 68 20.08 3.66 24.59
CA SER A 68 19.45 4.97 24.44
C SER A 68 20.29 6.08 25.07
N LEU A 69 20.51 7.16 24.31
CA LEU A 69 21.05 8.42 24.78
C LEU A 69 19.98 9.34 25.39
N GLY A 70 18.72 9.00 25.21
CA GLY A 70 17.57 9.78 25.65
C GLY A 70 16.41 9.69 24.67
N CYS A 71 15.45 10.58 24.81
CA CYS A 71 14.32 10.71 23.91
C CYS A 71 14.29 12.10 23.28
N VAL A 72 14.04 12.17 21.98
CA VAL A 72 13.59 13.41 21.35
C VAL A 72 12.09 13.48 21.62
N HIS A 73 11.71 14.20 22.67
CA HIS A 73 10.33 14.19 23.14
C HIS A 73 9.36 14.74 22.10
N ASN A 74 8.26 14.04 21.95
CA ASN A 74 7.10 14.50 21.20
C ASN A 74 5.91 14.48 22.17
N TYR A 75 5.67 15.62 22.79
CA TYR A 75 4.63 15.75 23.80
C TYR A 75 3.26 15.90 23.19
N VAL A 76 2.31 15.16 23.71
CA VAL A 76 0.87 15.27 23.47
C VAL A 76 0.26 15.92 24.70
N CYS A 77 -0.48 17.02 24.50
CA CYS A 77 -1.15 17.70 25.58
C CYS A 77 -2.54 17.13 25.82
N GLN A 78 -2.83 16.77 27.06
CA GLN A 78 -4.17 16.48 27.55
C GLN A 78 -4.67 17.66 28.37
N ILE A 79 -5.82 18.20 28.01
CA ILE A 79 -6.45 19.35 28.67
C ILE A 79 -7.48 18.82 29.67
N LEU A 80 -7.22 19.00 30.94
CA LEU A 80 -8.20 18.78 32.01
C LEU A 80 -8.76 20.14 32.44
N ARG A 81 -10.01 20.42 32.05
CA ARG A 81 -10.66 21.70 32.40
C ARG A 81 -11.03 21.76 33.88
N PRO A 82 -11.02 22.97 34.48
CA PRO A 82 -11.47 23.15 35.85
C PRO A 82 -12.92 22.68 36.05
N THR A 83 -13.16 22.16 37.23
CA THR A 83 -14.53 21.88 37.74
C THR A 83 -14.68 22.58 39.09
N ASP A 84 -15.85 22.48 39.71
CA ASP A 84 -16.09 23.08 41.05
C ASP A 84 -15.13 22.53 42.14
N THR A 85 -14.53 21.36 41.90
CA THR A 85 -13.68 20.65 42.86
C THR A 85 -12.24 20.42 42.38
N ASP A 86 -11.95 20.67 41.12
CA ASP A 86 -10.64 20.43 40.50
C ASP A 86 -10.20 21.70 39.75
N PRO A 87 -9.00 22.26 40.05
CA PRO A 87 -8.50 23.46 39.35
C PRO A 87 -8.14 23.21 37.87
N GLY A 88 -8.15 21.96 37.42
CA GLY A 88 -7.76 21.57 36.08
C GLY A 88 -6.25 21.61 35.86
N SER A 89 -5.80 21.08 34.72
CA SER A 89 -4.39 21.03 34.37
C SER A 89 -4.16 20.83 32.88
N LEU A 90 -2.96 21.17 32.40
CA LEU A 90 -2.42 20.79 31.11
C LEU A 90 -1.36 19.72 31.35
N THR A 91 -1.61 18.50 30.92
CA THR A 91 -0.64 17.40 31.08
C THR A 91 -0.02 17.05 29.73
N TYR A 92 1.29 17.14 29.67
CA TYR A 92 2.09 16.83 28.49
C TYR A 92 2.77 15.48 28.67
N THR A 93 2.44 14.54 27.82
CA THR A 93 3.04 13.19 27.86
C THR A 93 3.78 12.92 26.56
N CYS A 94 5.04 12.50 26.64
CA CYS A 94 5.77 12.07 25.46
C CYS A 94 5.22 10.77 24.93
N ALA A 95 4.73 10.78 23.69
CA ALA A 95 4.13 9.61 23.02
C ALA A 95 5.12 8.44 22.83
N VAL A 96 6.42 8.66 23.05
CA VAL A 96 7.47 7.68 22.76
C VAL A 96 8.05 7.05 24.03
N CYS A 97 8.37 7.86 25.04
CA CYS A 97 9.01 7.35 26.26
C CYS A 97 8.12 7.44 27.49
N GLY A 98 6.93 8.03 27.38
CA GLY A 98 6.00 8.19 28.50
C GLY A 98 6.41 9.28 29.49
N ASP A 99 7.49 10.04 29.23
CA ASP A 99 7.86 11.17 30.09
C ASP A 99 6.72 12.19 30.16
N THR A 100 6.42 12.65 31.37
CA THR A 100 5.22 13.44 31.61
C THR A 100 5.54 14.62 32.51
N TYR A 101 5.01 15.79 32.14
CA TYR A 101 4.97 16.95 33.05
C TYR A 101 3.59 17.61 32.99
N THR A 102 3.22 18.30 34.06
CA THR A 102 1.92 18.94 34.18
C THR A 102 2.10 20.42 34.53
N GLU A 103 1.31 21.24 33.87
CA GLU A 103 1.21 22.69 34.14
C GLU A 103 -0.17 22.98 34.76
N PRO A 104 -0.28 24.00 35.63
CA PRO A 104 -1.59 24.49 36.06
C PRO A 104 -2.45 24.85 34.87
N TYR A 105 -3.75 24.63 34.99
CA TYR A 105 -4.67 24.99 33.92
C TYR A 105 -4.57 26.48 33.57
N ALA A 106 -4.33 26.73 32.30
CA ALA A 106 -4.52 28.03 31.67
C ALA A 106 -5.32 27.80 30.42
N GLU A 107 -6.35 28.61 30.13
CA GLU A 107 -7.15 28.43 28.93
C GLU A 107 -6.25 28.47 27.69
N PRO A 108 -6.13 27.38 26.93
CA PRO A 108 -5.25 27.35 25.77
C PRO A 108 -5.76 28.34 24.70
N GLN A 109 -4.80 29.03 24.07
CA GLN A 109 -5.13 29.90 22.94
C GLN A 109 -5.83 29.10 21.83
N VAL A 110 -7.02 29.55 21.44
CA VAL A 110 -7.75 29.02 20.29
C VAL A 110 -7.16 29.58 19.01
N LEU A 111 -6.70 28.72 18.11
CA LEU A 111 -6.21 29.09 16.78
C LEU A 111 -7.36 29.15 15.76
N GLY A 112 -8.34 28.31 15.93
CA GLY A 112 -9.55 28.29 15.10
C GLY A 112 -10.61 27.39 15.66
N SER A 113 -11.86 27.69 15.34
CA SER A 113 -13.01 26.90 15.78
C SER A 113 -14.19 27.10 14.81
N GLY A 114 -15.17 26.21 14.87
CA GLY A 114 -16.37 26.32 14.05
C GLY A 114 -17.24 25.07 14.07
N SER A 115 -18.31 25.10 13.28
CA SER A 115 -19.14 23.93 13.07
C SER A 115 -18.56 23.04 11.98
N CYS A 116 -18.61 21.73 12.17
CA CYS A 116 -18.12 20.73 11.22
C CYS A 116 -19.15 19.64 10.91
N GLY A 117 -20.40 19.89 11.26
CA GLY A 117 -21.54 19.01 11.03
C GLY A 117 -22.74 19.50 11.81
N ARG A 118 -23.92 18.90 11.58
CA ARG A 118 -25.10 19.26 12.36
C ARG A 118 -24.91 18.80 13.82
N GLY A 119 -24.77 19.78 14.72
CA GLY A 119 -24.57 19.53 16.15
C GLY A 119 -23.14 19.11 16.52
N VAL A 120 -22.18 19.24 15.59
CA VAL A 120 -20.76 18.93 15.84
C VAL A 120 -19.91 20.17 15.60
N ASN A 121 -19.03 20.47 16.53
CA ASN A 121 -18.11 21.60 16.49
C ASN A 121 -16.65 21.10 16.60
N TRP A 122 -15.75 21.92 16.13
CA TRP A 122 -14.32 21.70 16.26
C TRP A 122 -13.62 22.91 16.87
N THR A 123 -12.55 22.68 17.59
CA THR A 123 -11.66 23.71 18.12
C THR A 123 -10.21 23.24 18.02
N CYS A 124 -9.35 24.05 17.43
CA CYS A 124 -7.91 23.83 17.37
C CYS A 124 -7.20 24.79 18.33
N TYR A 125 -6.32 24.27 19.16
CA TYR A 125 -5.58 25.01 20.18
C TYR A 125 -4.11 25.14 19.81
N ALA A 126 -3.46 26.20 20.32
CA ALA A 126 -2.03 26.42 20.18
C ALA A 126 -1.17 25.32 20.85
N THR A 127 -1.74 24.55 21.77
CA THR A 127 -1.14 23.33 22.34
C THR A 127 -0.96 22.19 21.33
N GLY A 128 -1.53 22.32 20.12
CA GLY A 128 -1.54 21.29 19.10
C GLY A 128 -2.68 20.26 19.26
N GLN A 129 -3.63 20.51 20.16
CA GLN A 129 -4.83 19.65 20.28
C GLN A 129 -5.93 20.15 19.35
N LEU A 130 -6.52 19.23 18.60
CA LEU A 130 -7.79 19.41 17.89
C LEU A 130 -8.87 18.69 18.68
N GLU A 131 -9.90 19.42 19.11
CA GLU A 131 -11.11 18.84 19.72
C GLU A 131 -12.27 18.84 18.73
N ILE A 132 -12.96 17.72 18.63
CA ILE A 132 -14.20 17.55 17.86
C ILE A 132 -15.27 17.11 18.86
N THR A 133 -16.26 17.94 19.10
CA THR A 133 -17.24 17.76 20.19
C THR A 133 -18.66 18.05 19.72
N GLY A 134 -19.63 17.58 20.52
CA GLY A 134 -21.07 17.72 20.23
C GLY A 134 -21.72 16.38 19.97
N ALA A 135 -22.94 16.39 19.43
CA ALA A 135 -23.67 15.17 19.11
C ALA A 135 -24.19 15.23 17.66
N GLY A 136 -23.66 14.36 16.83
CA GLY A 136 -24.03 14.29 15.41
C GLY A 136 -22.99 13.63 14.54
N ARG A 137 -23.26 13.60 13.24
CA ARG A 137 -22.43 12.94 12.25
C ARG A 137 -21.52 13.95 11.55
N LEU A 138 -20.23 13.63 11.43
CA LEU A 138 -19.33 14.36 10.54
C LEU A 138 -19.72 14.12 9.08
N PRO A 139 -19.60 15.16 8.22
CA PRO A 139 -19.73 14.99 6.77
C PRO A 139 -18.68 14.01 6.24
N ALA A 140 -18.95 13.41 5.10
CA ALA A 140 -17.91 12.70 4.36
C ALA A 140 -16.93 13.74 3.78
N TYR A 141 -15.76 13.87 4.38
CA TYR A 141 -14.70 14.71 3.84
C TYR A 141 -13.98 14.00 2.70
N SER A 142 -13.53 14.76 1.72
CA SER A 142 -12.43 14.39 0.83
C SER A 142 -11.12 14.92 1.43
N SER A 143 -9.97 14.51 0.90
CA SER A 143 -8.67 15.03 1.32
C SER A 143 -8.69 16.58 1.27
N SER A 144 -8.15 17.25 2.25
CA SER A 144 -8.09 18.71 2.43
C SER A 144 -9.41 19.48 2.63
N ALA A 145 -10.57 18.82 2.64
CA ALA A 145 -11.87 19.49 2.80
C ALA A 145 -12.31 19.68 4.26
N ALA A 146 -11.62 19.11 5.23
CA ALA A 146 -11.96 19.29 6.64
C ALA A 146 -11.66 20.74 7.09
N PRO A 147 -12.53 21.38 7.90
CA PRO A 147 -12.37 22.78 8.26
C PRO A 147 -11.12 23.08 9.08
N TRP A 148 -10.50 22.07 9.67
CA TRP A 148 -9.22 22.18 10.40
C TRP A 148 -7.98 21.88 9.55
N ALA A 149 -8.14 21.62 8.25
CA ALA A 149 -7.00 21.30 7.36
C ALA A 149 -5.92 22.40 7.34
N ALA A 150 -6.30 23.67 7.50
CA ALA A 150 -5.37 24.78 7.60
C ALA A 150 -4.41 24.68 8.81
N TYR A 151 -4.74 23.86 9.80
CA TYR A 151 -3.95 23.65 11.02
C TYR A 151 -3.21 22.31 11.05
N ALA A 152 -3.15 21.60 9.93
CA ALA A 152 -2.56 20.27 9.84
C ALA A 152 -1.11 20.20 10.35
N ASP A 153 -0.32 21.24 10.10
CA ASP A 153 1.06 21.35 10.59
C ASP A 153 1.18 21.71 12.08
N THR A 154 0.08 22.10 12.73
CA THR A 154 0.06 22.45 14.14
C THR A 154 -0.47 21.31 15.00
N VAL A 155 -1.48 20.59 14.50
CA VAL A 155 -2.17 19.55 15.27
C VAL A 155 -1.29 18.34 15.50
N SER A 156 -1.05 18.01 16.77
CA SER A 156 -0.26 16.86 17.22
C SER A 156 -1.12 15.77 17.89
N SER A 157 -2.34 16.11 18.32
CA SER A 157 -3.31 15.19 18.90
C SER A 157 -4.74 15.53 18.50
N VAL A 158 -5.61 14.52 18.47
CA VAL A 158 -7.03 14.68 18.17
C VAL A 158 -7.86 14.08 19.29
N PHE A 159 -8.77 14.87 19.84
CA PHE A 159 -9.79 14.42 20.79
C PHE A 159 -11.15 14.37 20.11
N ILE A 160 -11.87 13.26 20.27
CA ILE A 160 -13.22 13.07 19.73
C ILE A 160 -14.16 12.83 20.92
N GLY A 161 -15.09 13.76 21.09
CA GLY A 161 -16.08 13.73 22.16
C GLY A 161 -17.18 12.71 21.91
N GLN A 162 -17.85 12.29 22.98
CA GLN A 162 -19.01 11.40 22.97
C GLN A 162 -20.11 11.97 22.07
N GLY A 163 -20.78 11.10 21.30
CA GLY A 163 -21.87 11.43 20.40
C GLY A 163 -21.45 11.95 19.02
N VAL A 164 -20.13 12.14 18.79
CA VAL A 164 -19.60 12.42 17.46
C VAL A 164 -19.51 11.11 16.68
N THR A 165 -20.16 11.05 15.51
CA THR A 165 -20.19 9.85 14.66
C THR A 165 -19.72 10.15 13.24
N GLY A 166 -19.50 9.11 12.41
CA GLY A 166 -19.13 9.24 11.00
C GLY A 166 -17.70 9.72 10.76
N VAL A 167 -16.81 9.56 11.73
CA VAL A 167 -15.38 9.86 11.57
C VAL A 167 -14.76 8.88 10.56
N THR A 168 -13.97 9.42 9.64
CA THR A 168 -13.21 8.63 8.65
C THR A 168 -11.78 9.15 8.57
N GLY A 169 -10.85 8.35 8.05
CA GLY A 169 -9.46 8.75 7.84
C GLY A 169 -9.30 10.00 6.98
N TYR A 170 -10.22 10.27 6.07
CA TYR A 170 -10.22 11.49 5.26
C TYR A 170 -10.33 12.79 6.06
N ALA A 171 -11.00 12.75 7.22
CA ALA A 171 -11.09 13.91 8.11
C ALA A 171 -9.71 14.38 8.63
N PHE A 172 -8.73 13.50 8.61
CA PHE A 172 -7.37 13.73 9.11
C PHE A 172 -6.31 13.59 8.02
N ALA A 173 -6.71 13.74 6.75
CA ALA A 173 -5.78 13.77 5.61
C ALA A 173 -4.73 14.87 5.82
N ASP A 174 -3.48 14.57 5.47
CA ASP A 174 -2.31 15.44 5.59
C ASP A 174 -1.92 15.86 7.03
N MET A 175 -2.59 15.36 8.06
CA MET A 175 -2.24 15.62 9.46
C MET A 175 -1.02 14.80 9.91
N ARG A 176 0.14 15.15 9.35
CA ARG A 176 1.41 14.40 9.49
C ARG A 176 2.05 14.50 10.88
N ARG A 177 1.52 15.35 11.76
CA ARG A 177 2.04 15.55 13.13
C ARG A 177 1.19 14.87 14.19
N VAL A 178 -0.01 14.42 13.86
CA VAL A 178 -0.88 13.72 14.81
C VAL A 178 -0.25 12.40 15.23
N THR A 179 0.06 12.25 16.50
CA THR A 179 0.71 11.06 17.07
C THR A 179 -0.26 10.13 17.76
N ALA A 180 -1.41 10.65 18.20
CA ALA A 180 -2.41 9.87 18.89
C ALA A 180 -3.80 10.50 18.75
N PHE A 181 -4.80 9.62 18.75
CA PHE A 181 -6.19 9.94 19.00
C PHE A 181 -6.53 9.70 20.47
N SER A 182 -7.55 10.40 20.96
CA SER A 182 -8.22 10.14 22.24
C SER A 182 -9.72 10.33 22.07
N VAL A 183 -10.52 9.56 22.81
CA VAL A 183 -11.97 9.53 22.63
C VAL A 183 -12.67 9.49 23.97
N THR A 184 -13.94 9.94 23.99
CA THR A 184 -14.88 9.68 25.08
C THR A 184 -16.17 9.07 24.51
N GLY A 185 -16.83 8.21 25.30
CA GLY A 185 -17.99 7.44 24.87
C GLY A 185 -17.62 6.15 24.12
N ASP A 186 -18.63 5.47 23.60
CA ASP A 186 -18.52 4.10 23.08
C ASP A 186 -18.53 4.03 21.54
N ASP A 187 -18.68 5.18 20.86
CA ASP A 187 -18.73 5.22 19.38
C ASP A 187 -17.39 4.84 18.73
N TYR A 188 -16.30 5.09 19.44
CA TYR A 188 -14.92 4.80 19.02
C TYR A 188 -14.11 4.24 20.18
N THR A 189 -13.03 3.53 19.83
CA THR A 189 -11.99 3.12 20.76
C THR A 189 -10.61 3.46 20.24
N VAL A 190 -9.65 3.58 21.15
CA VAL A 190 -8.26 3.89 20.81
C VAL A 190 -7.34 2.88 21.45
N ALA A 191 -6.50 2.28 20.66
CA ALA A 191 -5.42 1.41 21.12
C ALA A 191 -4.09 1.93 20.57
N GLU A 192 -3.11 2.16 21.43
CA GLU A 192 -1.80 2.71 21.09
C GLU A 192 -1.87 4.00 20.24
N GLY A 193 -2.88 4.83 20.46
CA GLY A 193 -3.11 6.07 19.73
C GLY A 193 -3.77 5.91 18.37
N VAL A 194 -4.04 4.70 17.90
CA VAL A 194 -4.75 4.39 16.65
C VAL A 194 -6.25 4.37 16.91
N LEU A 195 -7.02 4.94 15.99
CA LEU A 195 -8.47 5.07 16.09
C LEU A 195 -9.17 3.87 15.43
N TYR A 196 -10.10 3.27 16.17
CA TYR A 196 -10.95 2.15 15.73
C TYR A 196 -12.44 2.48 15.94
N SER A 197 -13.34 1.68 15.35
CA SER A 197 -14.75 1.62 15.71
C SER A 197 -14.92 1.29 17.19
N GLY A 198 -16.09 1.61 17.77
CA GLY A 198 -16.35 1.40 19.21
C GLY A 198 -16.16 -0.05 19.67
N ASP A 199 -16.50 -1.01 18.81
CA ASP A 199 -16.28 -2.45 19.03
C ASP A 199 -14.84 -2.93 18.72
N GLY A 200 -13.98 -2.03 18.22
CA GLY A 200 -12.59 -2.33 17.86
C GLY A 200 -12.40 -3.16 16.58
N THR A 201 -13.47 -3.41 15.83
CA THR A 201 -13.42 -4.31 14.66
C THR A 201 -12.99 -3.61 13.36
N GLU A 202 -13.07 -2.29 13.30
CA GLU A 202 -12.71 -1.51 12.12
C GLU A 202 -11.58 -0.53 12.43
N LEU A 203 -10.47 -0.59 11.69
CA LEU A 203 -9.39 0.39 11.78
C LEU A 203 -9.79 1.63 10.98
N ILE A 204 -10.00 2.76 11.66
CA ILE A 204 -10.49 4.00 11.05
C ILE A 204 -9.33 4.91 10.64
N CYS A 205 -8.36 5.14 11.53
CA CYS A 205 -7.26 6.05 11.23
C CYS A 205 -5.99 5.71 12.02
N TYR A 206 -4.90 5.54 11.32
CA TYR A 206 -3.55 5.46 11.87
C TYR A 206 -2.94 6.87 11.93
N PRO A 207 -2.43 7.31 13.08
CA PRO A 207 -1.91 8.68 13.23
C PRO A 207 -0.65 8.92 12.42
N GLY A 208 -0.67 9.97 11.59
CA GLY A 208 0.41 10.28 10.64
C GLY A 208 1.75 10.67 11.24
N GLY A 209 1.75 11.20 12.45
CA GLY A 209 2.95 11.64 13.18
C GLY A 209 3.61 10.56 14.02
N ARG A 210 3.11 9.33 14.02
CA ARG A 210 3.81 8.22 14.68
C ARG A 210 5.13 7.94 13.97
N VAL A 211 6.16 7.79 14.75
CA VAL A 211 7.51 7.49 14.26
C VAL A 211 7.75 6.00 13.99
N ALA A 212 6.81 5.13 14.39
CA ALA A 212 6.86 3.73 14.06
C ALA A 212 6.80 3.54 12.54
N THR A 213 7.66 2.71 12.04
CA THR A 213 7.77 2.39 10.61
C THR A 213 7.11 1.08 10.26
N ASP A 214 6.67 0.35 11.27
CA ASP A 214 5.98 -0.93 11.18
C ASP A 214 4.70 -0.89 12.04
N PHE A 215 3.69 -1.59 11.56
CA PHE A 215 2.42 -1.73 12.26
C PHE A 215 1.81 -3.10 11.96
N THR A 216 1.31 -3.76 13.00
CA THR A 216 0.56 -5.00 12.84
C THR A 216 -0.92 -4.73 13.10
N ILE A 217 -1.77 -4.98 12.10
CA ILE A 217 -3.22 -4.92 12.24
C ILE A 217 -3.65 -5.94 13.30
N PRO A 218 -4.34 -5.53 14.38
CA PRO A 218 -4.69 -6.42 15.49
C PRO A 218 -5.62 -7.56 15.08
N ASN A 219 -5.56 -8.66 15.83
CA ASN A 219 -6.36 -9.88 15.57
C ASN A 219 -7.88 -9.61 15.50
N GLY A 220 -8.41 -8.70 16.33
CA GLY A 220 -9.84 -8.36 16.36
C GLY A 220 -10.33 -7.53 15.18
N VAL A 221 -9.43 -6.95 14.38
CA VAL A 221 -9.79 -6.08 13.26
C VAL A 221 -10.27 -6.92 12.07
N THR A 222 -11.45 -6.60 11.57
CA THR A 222 -12.09 -7.29 10.44
C THR A 222 -12.20 -6.44 9.19
N ALA A 223 -12.07 -5.10 9.33
CA ALA A 223 -12.08 -4.15 8.22
C ALA A 223 -11.10 -3.01 8.44
N VAL A 224 -10.63 -2.42 7.34
CA VAL A 224 -9.75 -1.24 7.34
C VAL A 224 -10.36 -0.20 6.40
N TYR A 225 -10.58 1.01 6.89
CA TYR A 225 -11.08 2.10 6.05
C TYR A 225 -10.05 2.48 4.96
N ALA A 226 -10.54 2.81 3.77
CA ALA A 226 -9.70 3.15 2.61
C ALA A 226 -8.66 4.24 2.90
N ALA A 227 -8.99 5.23 3.72
CA ALA A 227 -8.11 6.33 4.12
C ALA A 227 -7.41 6.12 5.46
N ALA A 228 -7.45 4.90 6.03
CA ALA A 228 -6.92 4.64 7.38
C ALA A 228 -5.42 4.98 7.52
N PHE A 229 -4.65 4.81 6.47
CA PHE A 229 -3.21 5.09 6.46
C PHE A 229 -2.84 6.35 5.65
N LEU A 230 -3.82 7.18 5.27
CA LEU A 230 -3.61 8.31 4.35
C LEU A 230 -2.51 9.28 4.82
N SER A 231 -2.39 9.50 6.12
CA SER A 231 -1.37 10.37 6.70
C SER A 231 -0.14 9.64 7.23
N ALA A 232 -0.09 8.32 7.12
CA ALA A 232 0.94 7.46 7.73
C ALA A 232 2.26 7.42 6.92
N TRP A 233 2.80 8.57 6.57
CA TRP A 233 3.93 8.73 5.65
C TRP A 233 5.26 8.13 6.14
N GLN A 234 5.42 7.88 7.44
CA GLN A 234 6.58 7.21 8.02
C GLN A 234 6.45 5.68 8.03
N LEU A 235 5.23 5.18 7.87
CA LEU A 235 4.96 3.76 7.90
C LEU A 235 5.52 3.09 6.63
N GLN A 236 6.34 2.06 6.80
CA GLN A 236 7.01 1.36 5.70
C GLN A 236 6.52 -0.08 5.56
N GLN A 237 6.07 -0.69 6.66
CA GLN A 237 5.64 -2.06 6.71
C GLN A 237 4.34 -2.19 7.50
N VAL A 238 3.36 -2.85 6.90
CA VAL A 238 2.13 -3.26 7.58
C VAL A 238 1.99 -4.76 7.48
N GLU A 239 1.72 -5.40 8.60
CA GLU A 239 1.42 -6.82 8.71
C GLU A 239 0.01 -7.01 9.25
N SER A 240 -0.51 -8.23 9.24
CA SER A 240 -1.83 -8.54 9.78
C SER A 240 -1.79 -9.75 10.71
N ALA A 241 -2.24 -9.56 11.95
CA ALA A 241 -2.60 -10.63 12.87
C ALA A 241 -4.11 -10.98 12.78
N SER A 242 -4.88 -10.30 11.94
CA SER A 242 -6.32 -10.50 11.79
C SER A 242 -6.68 -11.92 11.33
N ALA A 243 -7.78 -12.43 11.85
CA ALA A 243 -8.32 -13.72 11.45
C ALA A 243 -8.91 -13.70 10.02
N VAL A 244 -9.29 -12.52 9.51
CA VAL A 244 -10.05 -12.36 8.25
C VAL A 244 -9.36 -11.47 7.21
N LEU A 245 -8.24 -10.84 7.54
CA LEU A 245 -7.45 -10.01 6.65
C LEU A 245 -6.06 -10.61 6.46
N ILE A 246 -5.53 -10.53 5.25
CA ILE A 246 -4.18 -11.00 4.90
C ILE A 246 -3.42 -9.92 4.14
N VAL A 247 -2.17 -9.74 4.49
CA VAL A 247 -1.23 -8.89 3.76
C VAL A 247 -0.32 -9.78 2.92
N THR A 248 -0.24 -9.51 1.63
CA THR A 248 0.67 -10.21 0.73
C THR A 248 2.10 -9.69 0.88
N ALA A 249 3.08 -10.48 0.43
CA ALA A 249 4.49 -10.12 0.54
C ALA A 249 4.85 -8.81 -0.19
N ASP A 250 4.10 -8.48 -1.25
CA ASP A 250 4.23 -7.24 -2.01
C ASP A 250 3.41 -6.06 -1.45
N GLY A 251 2.69 -6.26 -0.34
CA GLY A 251 2.02 -5.18 0.37
C GLY A 251 0.58 -4.89 -0.06
N LEU A 252 -0.14 -5.88 -0.55
CA LEU A 252 -1.58 -5.77 -0.79
C LEU A 252 -2.36 -6.36 0.39
N LEU A 253 -3.36 -5.61 0.86
CA LEU A 253 -4.30 -6.07 1.89
C LEU A 253 -5.54 -6.70 1.25
N TYR A 254 -5.74 -7.97 1.48
CA TYR A 254 -6.91 -8.72 1.04
C TYR A 254 -7.76 -9.20 2.20
N GLY A 255 -9.05 -9.41 1.94
CA GLY A 255 -9.84 -10.35 2.74
C GLY A 255 -9.24 -11.77 2.61
N LYS A 256 -9.26 -12.55 3.68
CA LYS A 256 -8.63 -13.90 3.73
C LYS A 256 -9.19 -14.89 2.69
N ASN A 257 -10.41 -14.63 2.21
CA ASN A 257 -11.00 -15.38 1.09
C ASN A 257 -10.36 -15.04 -0.28
N GLY A 258 -9.48 -14.03 -0.35
CA GLY A 258 -8.82 -13.55 -1.55
C GLY A 258 -9.75 -12.86 -2.56
N ARG A 259 -11.00 -12.57 -2.19
CA ARG A 259 -12.01 -12.01 -3.11
C ARG A 259 -12.15 -10.49 -3.07
N THR A 260 -11.66 -9.84 -2.03
CA THR A 260 -11.70 -8.38 -1.90
C THR A 260 -10.29 -7.87 -1.68
N LEU A 261 -9.82 -7.01 -2.58
CA LEU A 261 -8.61 -6.21 -2.41
C LEU A 261 -8.99 -4.90 -1.73
N TRP A 262 -8.65 -4.78 -0.47
CA TRP A 262 -9.01 -3.63 0.35
C TRP A 262 -8.13 -2.42 0.07
N MET A 263 -6.81 -2.62 0.01
CA MET A 263 -5.88 -1.52 -0.27
C MET A 263 -4.47 -1.98 -0.63
N ALA A 264 -3.76 -1.11 -1.32
CA ALA A 264 -2.31 -1.14 -1.43
C ALA A 264 -1.71 -0.41 -0.22
N LEU A 265 -0.92 -1.13 0.56
CA LEU A 265 -0.27 -0.63 1.77
C LEU A 265 1.01 0.15 1.44
N PRO A 266 1.62 0.87 2.39
CA PRO A 266 2.82 1.67 2.14
C PRO A 266 4.00 0.93 1.50
N GLN A 267 4.15 -0.38 1.77
CA GLN A 267 5.19 -1.22 1.18
C GLN A 267 4.92 -1.68 -0.26
N PHE A 268 3.73 -1.44 -0.82
CA PHE A 268 3.44 -1.78 -2.21
C PHE A 268 4.10 -0.76 -3.16
N HIS A 269 5.18 -1.18 -3.80
CA HIS A 269 5.96 -0.32 -4.72
C HIS A 269 5.96 -0.83 -6.17
N GLN A 270 5.15 -1.83 -6.49
CA GLN A 270 5.06 -2.37 -7.84
C GLN A 270 4.43 -1.35 -8.79
N ASP A 271 4.93 -1.28 -10.00
CA ASP A 271 4.35 -0.51 -11.10
C ASP A 271 3.29 -1.31 -11.88
N THR A 272 3.27 -2.61 -11.68
CA THR A 272 2.40 -3.57 -12.36
C THR A 272 1.65 -4.43 -11.34
N LEU A 273 0.33 -4.54 -11.53
CA LEU A 273 -0.56 -5.42 -10.77
C LEU A 273 -1.13 -6.50 -11.69
N VAL A 274 -0.99 -7.76 -11.30
CA VAL A 274 -1.57 -8.90 -12.03
C VAL A 274 -2.65 -9.58 -11.19
N LEU A 275 -3.89 -9.55 -11.68
CA LEU A 275 -5.05 -10.12 -11.03
C LEU A 275 -5.51 -11.39 -11.81
N ARG A 276 -5.16 -12.57 -11.28
CA ARG A 276 -5.46 -13.87 -11.88
C ARG A 276 -6.75 -14.52 -11.38
N ARG A 277 -7.46 -13.87 -10.46
CA ARG A 277 -8.69 -14.37 -9.83
C ARG A 277 -9.77 -13.31 -9.87
N ALA A 278 -11.03 -13.74 -9.79
CA ALA A 278 -12.14 -12.81 -9.59
C ALA A 278 -11.99 -12.07 -8.27
N VAL A 279 -11.85 -10.75 -8.34
CA VAL A 279 -11.57 -9.85 -7.22
C VAL A 279 -12.46 -8.62 -7.31
N LEU A 280 -12.95 -8.18 -6.16
CA LEU A 280 -13.50 -6.84 -5.97
C LEU A 280 -12.37 -5.92 -5.49
N ILE A 281 -12.06 -4.87 -6.22
CA ILE A 281 -11.18 -3.79 -5.77
C ILE A 281 -12.03 -2.78 -5.02
N ALA A 282 -11.78 -2.64 -3.71
CA ALA A 282 -12.53 -1.74 -2.85
C ALA A 282 -12.28 -0.26 -3.20
N GLY A 283 -13.24 0.60 -2.85
CA GLY A 283 -13.15 2.04 -3.10
C GLY A 283 -11.93 2.65 -2.42
N GLY A 284 -11.12 3.37 -3.18
CA GLY A 284 -9.88 3.98 -2.68
C GLY A 284 -8.71 3.02 -2.44
N ALA A 285 -8.79 1.77 -2.91
CA ALA A 285 -7.75 0.75 -2.66
C ALA A 285 -6.34 1.19 -3.06
N PHE A 286 -6.19 1.99 -4.08
CA PHE A 286 -4.89 2.53 -4.55
C PHE A 286 -4.73 4.03 -4.30
N LEU A 287 -5.47 4.59 -3.35
CA LEU A 287 -5.45 6.01 -3.02
C LEU A 287 -4.04 6.53 -2.70
N LEU A 288 -3.27 5.78 -1.92
CA LEU A 288 -1.91 6.15 -1.48
C LEU A 288 -0.81 5.69 -2.43
N ASN A 289 -1.15 4.86 -3.39
CA ASN A 289 -0.14 4.29 -4.25
C ASN A 289 0.18 5.23 -5.43
N HIS A 290 1.46 5.58 -5.59
CA HIS A 290 1.95 6.44 -6.67
C HIS A 290 2.78 5.69 -7.71
N THR A 291 3.01 4.40 -7.54
CA THR A 291 3.89 3.60 -8.38
C THR A 291 3.15 2.83 -9.46
N LEU A 292 1.95 2.32 -9.18
CA LEU A 292 1.17 1.51 -10.12
C LEU A 292 0.92 2.23 -11.45
N ARG A 293 1.28 1.60 -12.56
CA ARG A 293 1.11 2.08 -13.94
C ARG A 293 0.28 1.13 -14.79
N THR A 294 0.36 -0.16 -14.51
CA THR A 294 -0.25 -1.18 -15.36
C THR A 294 -1.03 -2.18 -14.51
N VAL A 295 -2.24 -2.50 -14.94
CA VAL A 295 -3.05 -3.57 -14.35
C VAL A 295 -3.35 -4.61 -15.43
N TYR A 296 -3.03 -5.86 -15.15
CA TYR A 296 -3.45 -7.03 -15.93
C TYR A 296 -4.52 -7.80 -15.17
N ALA A 297 -5.71 -7.91 -15.71
CA ALA A 297 -6.82 -8.63 -15.13
C ALA A 297 -7.21 -9.81 -16.04
N THR A 298 -6.71 -11.00 -15.75
CA THR A 298 -6.99 -12.23 -16.51
C THR A 298 -8.26 -12.94 -16.05
N ALA A 299 -8.95 -12.38 -15.06
CA ALA A 299 -10.20 -12.88 -14.51
C ALA A 299 -11.23 -11.75 -14.35
N ALA A 300 -12.46 -12.09 -14.00
CA ALA A 300 -13.50 -11.10 -13.73
C ALA A 300 -13.12 -10.23 -12.51
N VAL A 301 -12.87 -8.96 -12.76
CA VAL A 301 -12.54 -7.96 -11.74
C VAL A 301 -13.64 -6.92 -11.69
N SER A 302 -14.16 -6.67 -10.50
CA SER A 302 -15.07 -5.56 -10.21
C SER A 302 -14.32 -4.47 -9.47
N VAL A 303 -14.66 -3.21 -9.69
CA VAL A 303 -14.01 -2.07 -9.06
C VAL A 303 -15.08 -1.15 -8.50
N GLU A 304 -14.99 -0.86 -7.21
CA GLU A 304 -15.82 0.18 -6.58
C GLU A 304 -15.39 1.57 -7.04
N PRO A 305 -16.24 2.59 -6.88
CA PRO A 305 -15.87 3.97 -7.21
C PRO A 305 -14.51 4.34 -6.57
N HIS A 306 -13.64 4.93 -7.38
CA HIS A 306 -12.26 5.33 -7.00
C HIS A 306 -11.31 4.17 -6.60
N GLY A 307 -11.68 2.91 -6.82
CA GLY A 307 -10.86 1.76 -6.43
C GLY A 307 -9.45 1.77 -7.02
N LEU A 308 -9.28 2.20 -8.27
CA LEU A 308 -7.98 2.37 -8.92
C LEU A 308 -7.38 3.78 -8.78
N GLY A 309 -7.96 4.64 -7.97
CA GLY A 309 -7.38 5.93 -7.60
C GLY A 309 -7.38 6.99 -8.73
N THR A 310 -8.28 6.91 -9.70
CA THR A 310 -8.25 7.76 -10.90
C THR A 310 -9.08 9.03 -10.85
N ALA A 311 -9.84 9.28 -9.80
CA ALA A 311 -10.78 10.38 -9.74
C ALA A 311 -10.84 11.06 -8.38
N PHE A 312 -9.75 11.68 -7.93
CA PHE A 312 -9.86 12.73 -6.93
C PHE A 312 -9.67 14.09 -7.59
N SER A 313 -10.67 14.95 -7.46
CA SER A 313 -10.72 16.32 -7.97
C SER A 313 -9.73 17.27 -7.26
N ASP A 314 -8.93 16.78 -6.32
CA ASP A 314 -8.26 17.58 -5.29
C ASP A 314 -6.75 17.69 -5.51
N GLY A 315 -6.29 17.69 -6.76
CA GLY A 315 -4.90 18.02 -7.06
C GLY A 315 -3.90 16.86 -6.96
N PHE A 316 -4.33 15.64 -6.62
CA PHE A 316 -3.47 14.46 -6.77
C PHE A 316 -3.20 14.20 -8.26
N VAL A 317 -1.93 14.16 -8.62
CA VAL A 317 -1.47 13.95 -10.00
C VAL A 317 -2.12 12.68 -10.55
N ARG A 318 -2.91 12.83 -11.63
CA ARG A 318 -3.47 11.69 -12.37
C ARG A 318 -2.33 10.76 -12.76
N ARG A 319 -2.34 9.55 -12.26
CA ARG A 319 -1.45 8.50 -12.75
C ARG A 319 -1.81 8.19 -14.20
N ALA A 320 -0.82 8.07 -15.04
CA ALA A 320 -0.99 7.41 -16.33
C ALA A 320 -1.14 5.90 -16.06
N LEU A 321 -2.36 5.45 -15.82
CA LEU A 321 -2.69 4.05 -15.60
C LEU A 321 -3.15 3.44 -16.93
N THR A 322 -2.66 2.24 -17.23
CA THR A 322 -3.11 1.43 -18.35
C THR A 322 -3.67 0.12 -17.82
N VAL A 323 -4.81 -0.29 -18.32
CA VAL A 323 -5.48 -1.54 -17.92
C VAL A 323 -5.55 -2.50 -19.09
N TYR A 324 -5.13 -3.73 -18.85
CA TYR A 324 -5.33 -4.86 -19.74
C TYR A 324 -6.34 -5.81 -19.08
N GLY A 325 -7.49 -5.99 -19.67
CA GLY A 325 -8.59 -6.73 -19.06
C GLY A 325 -9.42 -7.53 -20.08
N LEU A 326 -10.42 -8.25 -19.58
CA LEU A 326 -11.32 -9.02 -20.43
C LEU A 326 -12.30 -8.08 -21.13
N PRO A 327 -12.43 -8.13 -22.47
CA PRO A 327 -13.43 -7.36 -23.20
C PRO A 327 -14.85 -7.63 -22.70
N GLY A 328 -15.69 -6.60 -22.65
CA GLY A 328 -17.07 -6.67 -22.15
C GLY A 328 -17.18 -6.73 -20.63
N SER A 329 -16.08 -6.65 -19.89
CA SER A 329 -16.06 -6.78 -18.44
C SER A 329 -16.53 -5.50 -17.72
N VAL A 330 -16.89 -5.66 -16.43
CA VAL A 330 -17.18 -4.54 -15.53
C VAL A 330 -15.96 -3.61 -15.40
N LEU A 331 -14.75 -4.16 -15.46
CA LEU A 331 -13.51 -3.41 -15.41
C LEU A 331 -13.36 -2.49 -16.63
N GLU A 332 -13.71 -2.95 -17.84
CA GLU A 332 -13.73 -2.11 -19.05
C GLU A 332 -14.71 -0.96 -18.90
N THR A 333 -15.93 -1.25 -18.41
CA THR A 333 -16.96 -0.24 -18.13
C THR A 333 -16.47 0.80 -17.12
N TYR A 334 -15.76 0.36 -16.05
CA TYR A 334 -15.15 1.24 -15.06
C TYR A 334 -14.08 2.15 -15.68
N CYS A 335 -13.22 1.63 -16.56
CA CYS A 335 -12.19 2.41 -17.25
C CYS A 335 -12.79 3.49 -18.16
N GLY A 336 -13.89 3.18 -18.84
CA GLY A 336 -14.57 4.11 -19.76
C GLY A 336 -13.60 4.77 -20.74
N THR A 337 -13.66 6.10 -20.83
CA THR A 337 -12.73 6.88 -21.66
C THR A 337 -11.58 7.50 -20.86
N ALA A 338 -11.56 7.33 -19.54
CA ALA A 338 -10.62 8.01 -18.64
C ALA A 338 -9.32 7.22 -18.46
N ILE A 339 -9.38 5.90 -18.58
CA ILE A 339 -8.23 4.99 -18.42
C ILE A 339 -8.09 4.18 -19.71
N PRO A 340 -6.94 4.18 -20.39
CA PRO A 340 -6.69 3.31 -21.52
C PRO A 340 -6.93 1.85 -21.15
N PHE A 341 -7.81 1.20 -21.90
CA PHE A 341 -8.17 -0.22 -21.72
C PHE A 341 -7.81 -1.00 -22.97
N TYR A 342 -7.17 -2.15 -22.81
CA TYR A 342 -6.78 -3.06 -23.87
C TYR A 342 -7.16 -4.49 -23.53
N PRO A 343 -7.48 -5.34 -24.53
CA PRO A 343 -7.68 -6.76 -24.29
C PRO A 343 -6.44 -7.42 -23.68
N VAL A 344 -6.63 -8.21 -22.63
CA VAL A 344 -5.54 -8.95 -21.98
C VAL A 344 -5.27 -10.30 -22.64
N ASN A 345 -6.28 -10.86 -23.33
CA ASN A 345 -6.27 -12.20 -23.88
C ASN A 345 -6.11 -12.25 -25.40
N SER A 346 -5.79 -11.14 -26.03
CA SER A 346 -5.54 -11.05 -27.47
C SER A 346 -4.72 -9.82 -27.83
N GLY A 347 -4.09 -9.84 -28.97
CA GLY A 347 -3.33 -8.69 -29.46
C GLY A 347 -2.50 -9.01 -30.70
N ALA A 348 -1.78 -7.99 -31.19
CA ALA A 348 -0.77 -8.20 -32.22
C ALA A 348 0.46 -8.90 -31.62
N CYS A 349 1.06 -9.82 -32.41
CA CYS A 349 2.32 -10.48 -32.07
C CYS A 349 3.35 -10.42 -33.21
N GLY A 350 3.07 -9.68 -34.26
CA GLY A 350 3.93 -9.37 -35.38
C GLY A 350 3.30 -8.30 -36.26
N ALA A 351 3.87 -8.00 -37.44
CA ALA A 351 3.36 -6.98 -38.33
C ALA A 351 1.94 -7.27 -38.86
N GLU A 352 1.68 -8.54 -39.19
CA GLU A 352 0.38 -9.03 -39.69
C GLU A 352 -0.08 -10.30 -38.95
N THR A 353 0.52 -10.57 -37.78
CA THR A 353 0.15 -11.71 -36.95
C THR A 353 -0.49 -11.27 -35.64
N THR A 354 -1.47 -12.03 -35.19
CA THR A 354 -2.22 -11.80 -33.95
C THR A 354 -2.28 -13.07 -33.12
N TRP A 355 -2.49 -12.91 -31.85
CA TRP A 355 -2.73 -14.00 -30.93
C TRP A 355 -4.05 -13.81 -30.19
N GLN A 356 -4.69 -14.90 -29.81
CA GLN A 356 -5.89 -14.93 -28.99
C GLN A 356 -5.84 -16.11 -28.04
N TYR A 357 -6.14 -15.90 -26.78
CA TYR A 357 -6.29 -16.92 -25.77
C TYR A 357 -7.75 -17.04 -25.35
N ASP A 358 -8.30 -18.24 -25.51
CA ASP A 358 -9.64 -18.58 -25.06
C ASP A 358 -9.57 -19.11 -23.64
N LEU A 359 -10.18 -18.38 -22.71
CA LEU A 359 -10.17 -18.68 -21.27
C LEU A 359 -11.01 -19.92 -20.91
N ASP A 360 -12.06 -20.21 -21.68
CA ASP A 360 -12.96 -21.32 -21.41
C ASP A 360 -12.35 -22.68 -21.83
N THR A 361 -11.67 -22.68 -22.96
CA THR A 361 -11.03 -23.87 -23.52
C THR A 361 -9.55 -23.98 -23.19
N ALA A 362 -8.95 -22.94 -22.60
CA ALA A 362 -7.51 -22.82 -22.35
C ALA A 362 -6.66 -23.00 -23.63
N ALA A 363 -7.17 -22.50 -24.75
CA ALA A 363 -6.56 -22.61 -26.06
C ALA A 363 -5.95 -21.30 -26.54
N LEU A 364 -4.68 -21.32 -26.92
CA LEU A 364 -3.98 -20.21 -27.56
C LEU A 364 -3.99 -20.42 -29.07
N THR A 365 -4.47 -19.42 -29.82
CA THR A 365 -4.42 -19.40 -31.28
C THR A 365 -3.53 -18.26 -31.76
N ILE A 366 -2.61 -18.56 -32.67
CA ILE A 366 -1.78 -17.57 -33.35
C ILE A 366 -2.18 -17.61 -34.83
N SER A 367 -2.59 -16.47 -35.35
CA SER A 367 -3.17 -16.33 -36.70
C SER A 367 -2.57 -15.16 -37.47
N GLY A 368 -2.91 -15.08 -38.75
CA GLY A 368 -2.46 -14.03 -39.63
C GLY A 368 -1.42 -14.49 -40.66
N SER A 369 -0.62 -13.57 -41.17
CA SER A 369 0.33 -13.85 -42.25
C SER A 369 1.74 -13.33 -41.91
N GLY A 370 2.74 -14.18 -42.13
CA GLY A 370 4.16 -13.80 -41.88
C GLY A 370 4.70 -14.24 -40.51
N PRO A 371 5.85 -13.72 -40.10
CA PRO A 371 6.50 -14.10 -38.87
C PRO A 371 5.88 -13.43 -37.63
N VAL A 372 5.91 -14.11 -36.51
CA VAL A 372 5.73 -13.51 -35.21
C VAL A 372 7.00 -12.72 -34.86
N ALA A 373 6.84 -11.55 -34.25
CA ALA A 373 7.95 -10.68 -33.88
C ALA A 373 8.81 -11.33 -32.78
N ASP A 374 10.09 -11.02 -32.74
CA ASP A 374 10.98 -11.46 -31.69
C ASP A 374 10.64 -10.76 -30.37
N PHE A 375 10.65 -11.55 -29.29
CA PHE A 375 10.56 -11.05 -27.92
C PHE A 375 11.62 -11.73 -27.05
N ALA A 376 12.02 -11.05 -25.99
CA ALA A 376 12.92 -11.66 -25.02
C ALA A 376 12.27 -12.90 -24.39
N ALA A 377 13.07 -13.86 -24.00
CA ALA A 377 12.60 -15.04 -23.29
C ALA A 377 11.71 -14.63 -22.09
N ASP A 378 10.63 -15.31 -21.86
CA ASP A 378 9.61 -15.05 -20.82
C ASP A 378 8.73 -13.77 -21.03
N VAL A 379 8.84 -13.09 -22.17
CA VAL A 379 8.06 -11.87 -22.50
C VAL A 379 7.14 -12.07 -23.69
N ALA A 380 6.83 -13.32 -24.06
CA ALA A 380 5.83 -13.59 -25.09
C ALA A 380 4.50 -12.91 -24.71
N PRO A 381 3.74 -12.33 -25.65
CA PRO A 381 2.49 -11.65 -25.34
C PRO A 381 1.49 -12.50 -24.56
N TRP A 382 1.53 -13.80 -24.68
CA TRP A 382 0.71 -14.79 -23.98
C TRP A 382 1.35 -15.37 -22.73
N ALA A 383 2.54 -14.93 -22.32
CA ALA A 383 3.26 -15.48 -21.16
C ALA A 383 2.48 -15.39 -19.84
N LEU A 384 1.59 -14.40 -19.72
CA LEU A 384 0.67 -14.28 -18.57
C LEU A 384 -0.21 -15.50 -18.35
N PHE A 385 -0.49 -16.27 -19.41
CA PHE A 385 -1.32 -17.47 -19.41
C PHE A 385 -0.49 -18.76 -19.49
N GLY A 386 0.82 -18.68 -19.47
CA GLY A 386 1.70 -19.81 -19.75
C GLY A 386 1.37 -21.08 -18.97
N ALA A 387 1.08 -20.98 -17.67
CA ALA A 387 0.72 -22.13 -16.85
C ALA A 387 -0.69 -22.66 -17.11
N GLU A 388 -1.60 -21.83 -17.62
CA GLU A 388 -2.99 -22.14 -17.89
C GLU A 388 -3.21 -22.70 -19.32
N ILE A 389 -2.34 -22.37 -20.29
CA ILE A 389 -2.44 -22.86 -21.67
C ILE A 389 -2.40 -24.37 -21.70
N ARG A 390 -3.41 -24.98 -22.33
CA ARG A 390 -3.52 -26.44 -22.56
C ARG A 390 -3.29 -26.82 -24.01
N GLN A 391 -3.68 -25.94 -24.91
CA GLN A 391 -3.59 -26.19 -26.36
C GLN A 391 -3.03 -24.96 -27.05
N VAL A 392 -2.20 -25.18 -28.06
CA VAL A 392 -1.71 -24.15 -28.97
C VAL A 392 -2.06 -24.53 -30.41
N THR A 393 -2.63 -23.57 -31.13
CA THR A 393 -2.86 -23.70 -32.59
C THR A 393 -2.14 -22.53 -33.26
N VAL A 394 -1.24 -22.85 -34.18
CA VAL A 394 -0.62 -21.89 -35.10
C VAL A 394 -1.23 -22.08 -36.47
N GLU A 395 -1.80 -21.04 -37.03
CA GLU A 395 -2.48 -21.14 -38.34
C GLU A 395 -1.50 -21.14 -39.53
N ASP A 396 -2.01 -21.56 -40.70
CA ASP A 396 -1.20 -21.83 -41.89
C ASP A 396 -0.46 -20.63 -42.44
N GLY A 397 -0.97 -19.41 -42.23
CA GLY A 397 -0.35 -18.16 -42.68
C GLY A 397 0.89 -17.71 -41.87
N VAL A 398 1.05 -18.27 -40.68
CA VAL A 398 2.19 -17.93 -39.80
C VAL A 398 3.43 -18.68 -40.28
N THR A 399 4.52 -17.95 -40.58
CA THR A 399 5.71 -18.52 -41.21
C THR A 399 6.87 -18.80 -40.26
N ALA A 400 6.93 -18.09 -39.13
CA ALA A 400 7.96 -18.30 -38.12
C ALA A 400 7.47 -17.87 -36.73
N LEU A 401 8.00 -18.54 -35.72
CA LEU A 401 7.87 -18.20 -34.31
C LEU A 401 9.25 -17.93 -33.73
N PRO A 402 9.39 -16.97 -32.81
CA PRO A 402 10.67 -16.69 -32.15
C PRO A 402 11.10 -17.82 -31.21
N GLU A 403 12.34 -17.75 -30.78
CA GLU A 403 12.91 -18.64 -29.76
C GLU A 403 12.08 -18.64 -28.47
N SER A 404 11.96 -19.78 -27.80
CA SER A 404 11.25 -19.91 -26.52
C SER A 404 9.76 -19.54 -26.53
N SER A 405 9.08 -19.52 -27.69
CA SER A 405 7.70 -19.03 -27.83
C SER A 405 6.69 -19.62 -26.85
N PHE A 406 6.86 -20.87 -26.44
CA PHE A 406 5.96 -21.57 -25.50
C PHE A 406 6.72 -22.13 -24.29
N ALA A 407 7.91 -21.61 -24.03
CA ALA A 407 8.68 -22.01 -22.85
C ALA A 407 7.87 -21.72 -21.57
N ASN A 408 8.01 -22.61 -20.58
CA ASN A 408 7.29 -22.53 -19.31
C ASN A 408 5.75 -22.66 -19.40
N CYS A 409 5.20 -23.08 -20.54
CA CYS A 409 3.78 -23.46 -20.63
C CYS A 409 3.58 -24.83 -19.95
N THR A 410 3.62 -24.84 -18.61
CA THR A 410 3.68 -26.08 -17.82
C THR A 410 2.46 -26.97 -17.94
N GLY A 411 1.32 -26.40 -18.32
CA GLY A 411 0.09 -27.16 -18.54
C GLY A 411 -0.19 -27.54 -19.99
N LEU A 412 0.72 -27.22 -20.92
CA LEU A 412 0.53 -27.45 -22.35
C LEU A 412 0.54 -28.95 -22.68
N THR A 413 -0.54 -29.43 -23.28
CA THR A 413 -0.71 -30.86 -23.65
C THR A 413 -0.68 -31.10 -25.14
N ARG A 414 -1.16 -30.16 -25.96
CA ARG A 414 -1.28 -30.29 -27.40
C ARG A 414 -0.84 -29.06 -28.15
N VAL A 415 -0.13 -29.27 -29.25
CA VAL A 415 0.28 -28.20 -30.19
C VAL A 415 -0.09 -28.64 -31.62
N THR A 416 -0.72 -27.74 -32.36
CA THR A 416 -0.98 -27.90 -33.81
C THR A 416 -0.25 -26.78 -34.55
N LEU A 417 0.67 -27.11 -35.41
CA LEU A 417 1.40 -26.18 -36.26
C LEU A 417 0.81 -26.11 -37.65
N GLY A 418 0.61 -24.90 -38.15
CA GLY A 418 0.22 -24.64 -39.52
C GLY A 418 1.30 -25.05 -40.55
N SER A 419 0.88 -25.20 -41.77
CA SER A 419 1.75 -25.58 -42.89
C SER A 419 2.82 -24.55 -43.22
N GLY A 420 2.63 -23.27 -42.83
CA GLY A 420 3.60 -22.19 -43.04
C GLY A 420 4.85 -22.26 -42.16
N ILE A 421 4.81 -23.04 -41.06
CA ILE A 421 5.98 -23.24 -40.21
C ILE A 421 6.94 -24.21 -40.85
N GLU A 422 8.07 -23.72 -41.31
CA GLU A 422 9.11 -24.54 -41.98
C GLU A 422 10.20 -25.02 -41.03
N LYS A 423 10.46 -24.31 -39.95
CA LYS A 423 11.53 -24.60 -38.98
C LYS A 423 11.06 -24.41 -37.56
N MET A 424 11.50 -25.28 -36.68
CA MET A 424 11.35 -25.11 -35.23
C MET A 424 12.68 -24.59 -34.65
N ASP A 425 12.59 -23.48 -33.94
CA ASP A 425 13.78 -22.90 -33.31
C ASP A 425 14.00 -23.38 -31.89
N THR A 426 15.04 -22.86 -31.25
CA THR A 426 15.53 -23.33 -29.95
C THR A 426 14.47 -23.11 -28.85
N ASN A 427 14.35 -24.09 -27.95
CA ASN A 427 13.60 -23.99 -26.70
C ASN A 427 12.09 -23.68 -26.81
N TRP A 428 11.44 -23.87 -27.95
CA TRP A 428 10.01 -23.57 -28.10
C TRP A 428 9.15 -24.17 -26.99
N PHE A 429 9.44 -25.38 -26.56
CA PHE A 429 8.68 -26.14 -25.54
C PHE A 429 9.51 -26.46 -24.31
N ALA A 430 10.52 -25.66 -24.01
CA ALA A 430 11.31 -25.84 -22.78
C ALA A 430 10.38 -25.74 -21.56
N HIS A 431 10.55 -26.67 -20.63
CA HIS A 431 9.72 -26.75 -19.40
C HIS A 431 8.21 -26.91 -19.65
N CYS A 432 7.82 -27.68 -20.67
CA CYS A 432 6.44 -28.12 -20.93
C CYS A 432 6.31 -29.63 -20.60
N PRO A 433 6.25 -30.04 -19.34
CA PRO A 433 6.31 -31.45 -18.93
C PRO A 433 5.10 -32.27 -19.38
N ASP A 434 3.95 -31.59 -19.59
CA ASP A 434 2.67 -32.24 -19.93
C ASP A 434 2.44 -32.35 -21.43
N LEU A 435 3.37 -31.89 -22.29
CA LEU A 435 3.23 -31.91 -23.74
C LEU A 435 3.29 -33.35 -24.27
N THR A 436 2.19 -33.85 -24.82
CA THR A 436 2.06 -35.21 -25.33
C THR A 436 1.71 -35.29 -26.82
N GLU A 437 1.17 -34.22 -27.39
CA GLU A 437 0.72 -34.21 -28.77
C GLU A 437 1.27 -33.01 -29.54
N LEU A 438 1.96 -33.29 -30.64
CA LEU A 438 2.47 -32.29 -31.58
C LEU A 438 2.05 -32.69 -32.99
N ASP A 439 1.08 -31.96 -33.54
CA ASP A 439 0.55 -32.18 -34.88
C ASP A 439 0.99 -31.08 -35.83
N ARG A 440 1.17 -31.43 -37.10
CA ARG A 440 1.33 -30.48 -38.19
C ARG A 440 0.14 -30.66 -39.15
N LYS A 441 -0.56 -29.57 -39.47
CA LYS A 441 -1.57 -29.60 -40.50
C LYS A 441 -0.92 -30.03 -41.82
N SER A 442 -1.42 -31.13 -42.40
CA SER A 442 -0.98 -31.56 -43.71
C SER A 442 -1.51 -30.58 -44.77
N VAL A 443 -0.65 -30.18 -45.71
CA VAL A 443 -1.08 -29.49 -46.92
C VAL A 443 -1.89 -30.50 -47.75
N VAL A 444 -3.21 -30.27 -47.84
CA VAL A 444 -4.07 -31.02 -48.74
C VAL A 444 -4.13 -30.35 -50.11
#